data_5ef08ed5d175c7bbe082d076d7583a0c
#
_entry.id   5ef08ed5d175c7bbe082d076d7583a0c
#
_cell.length_a   1.000
_cell.length_b   1.000
_cell.length_c   1.000
_cell.angle_alpha   90.00
_cell.angle_beta   90.00
_cell.angle_gamma   90.00
#
_symmetry.space_group_name_H-M   'P 1'
#
loop_
_entity.id
_entity.type
_entity.pdbx_description
1 polymer ?
#
loop_
_entity_poly.entity_id
_entity_poly.type
_entity_poly.pdbx_seq_one_letter_code
_entity_poly.pdbx_strand_id
1 'polypeptide(L)'
;MLTGVKNSNTWIAVLSVVAIAATALCFVRITTNPPGFYIDESSIAYNAHTIARTGSDENGVRWPLYFRAFGDYKNPVYIYVVAGLFRLTGPSILAPRLLSAVFVVLAAATLGLLALRLTRSRIVALLAGIVALITPWLFEVGRVAMEVALYPLALGLFLLCLQRAAGKDKWNAADATSLAVTLALLTYAYSIGRLFAPLLLIGLTFFWTRQRWLGLAATWLLYTLIVLPIVFFSISHPGALTERFNIITYLNSHLGVGNIAFEFAKHYLRNLNPWRLLVRGDPNPDQIVHVFGTPLFLAPMFVFSITGMVCGARRAKREQWPRFLLYACAVSIVPASLTNETFHMLRLIALPVFLLVFAIAGMVWFAERSRAAFFVLLLLTAIEAGWFQWKYQRTAHTARRVHLFDAEYPPKIFEPAIASEANPIYLADALWIPGYIQAYWYGTLNGVNLSRFHRLPPDQTVPLGGLTISTEENCPGCEILATVKPYTLAIVKEPPRPRPALPADGFRAEVSVADPPALIRAKKEAVLLVRVKNVSAVTWPARERGGGVHQVSVGNHWLDPDGKMVINDDGRSALLRDLKPGEGSELPLTVNAPAAPGRYLLEIDMVQEGVSWFGLKGSQTVRLPVEVR
;
A
#
# COMPACT_ATOMS: atom_id res chain seq x y z
N MET A 1 18.56 28.09 25.33
CA MET A 1 17.90 28.15 26.66
C MET A 1 16.49 28.67 26.47
N LEU A 2 15.48 27.82 26.67
CA LEU A 2 14.06 28.19 26.59
C LEU A 2 13.61 28.70 27.96
N THR A 3 13.98 29.92 28.31
CA THR A 3 13.57 30.56 29.59
C THR A 3 12.28 31.39 29.48
N GLY A 4 11.61 31.42 28.30
CA GLY A 4 10.47 32.30 28.04
C GLY A 4 9.07 31.73 28.27
N VAL A 5 8.87 30.40 28.16
CA VAL A 5 7.60 29.76 28.53
C VAL A 5 7.81 29.08 29.88
N LYS A 6 7.65 29.84 30.97
CA LYS A 6 7.59 29.26 32.32
C LYS A 6 6.55 28.12 32.27
N ASN A 7 6.93 26.93 32.73
CA ASN A 7 6.02 25.80 32.94
C ASN A 7 4.93 26.19 33.95
N SER A 8 3.93 26.92 33.50
CA SER A 8 2.75 27.22 34.29
C SER A 8 1.97 25.93 34.48
N ASN A 9 1.75 25.50 35.70
CA ASN A 9 0.97 24.32 36.02
C ASN A 9 -0.43 24.38 35.40
N THR A 10 -0.99 25.58 35.25
CA THR A 10 -2.29 25.83 34.61
C THR A 10 -2.24 25.42 33.12
N TRP A 11 -1.22 25.86 32.37
CA TRP A 11 -1.09 25.48 30.95
C TRP A 11 -0.83 23.98 30.77
N ILE A 12 -0.04 23.38 31.66
CA ILE A 12 0.18 21.92 31.64
C ILE A 12 -1.13 21.20 31.86
N ALA A 13 -1.95 21.60 32.84
CA ALA A 13 -3.24 21.01 33.11
C ALA A 13 -4.20 21.13 31.90
N VAL A 14 -4.33 22.34 31.32
CA VAL A 14 -5.17 22.58 30.14
C VAL A 14 -4.72 21.69 28.96
N LEU A 15 -3.42 21.70 28.63
CA LEU A 15 -2.90 20.89 27.53
C LEU A 15 -3.01 19.39 27.78
N SER A 16 -2.94 18.94 29.04
CA SER A 16 -3.18 17.53 29.38
C SER A 16 -4.64 17.12 29.12
N VAL A 17 -5.60 17.98 29.43
CA VAL A 17 -7.01 17.74 29.10
C VAL A 17 -7.21 17.69 27.57
N VAL A 18 -6.59 18.63 26.83
CA VAL A 18 -6.64 18.63 25.36
C VAL A 18 -6.00 17.36 24.79
N ALA A 19 -4.87 16.92 25.35
CA ALA A 19 -4.21 15.67 24.93
C ALA A 19 -5.10 14.43 25.17
N ILE A 20 -5.79 14.37 26.30
CA ILE A 20 -6.76 13.30 26.58
C ILE A 20 -7.92 13.35 25.58
N ALA A 21 -8.47 14.54 25.30
CA ALA A 21 -9.55 14.69 24.33
C ALA A 21 -9.09 14.31 22.90
N ALA A 22 -7.89 14.72 22.46
CA ALA A 22 -7.31 14.34 21.18
C ALA A 22 -7.07 12.82 21.10
N THR A 23 -6.61 12.21 22.19
CA THR A 23 -6.46 10.75 22.30
C THR A 23 -7.83 10.06 22.16
N ALA A 24 -8.84 10.53 22.88
CA ALA A 24 -10.20 9.96 22.81
C ALA A 24 -10.77 10.01 21.39
N LEU A 25 -10.53 11.08 20.63
CA LEU A 25 -10.95 11.20 19.22
C LEU A 25 -10.40 10.07 18.34
N CYS A 26 -9.20 9.56 18.62
CA CYS A 26 -8.65 8.42 17.88
C CYS A 26 -9.46 7.14 18.05
N PHE A 27 -10.28 7.03 19.08
CA PHE A 27 -11.09 5.83 19.38
C PHE A 27 -12.58 6.00 19.11
N VAL A 28 -13.07 7.24 18.99
CA VAL A 28 -14.50 7.51 18.75
C VAL A 28 -14.95 6.86 17.45
N ARG A 29 -16.02 6.04 17.52
CA ARG A 29 -16.63 5.37 16.36
C ARG A 29 -15.63 4.56 15.51
N ILE A 30 -14.65 3.91 16.12
CA ILE A 30 -13.55 3.23 15.41
C ILE A 30 -14.02 2.03 14.57
N THR A 31 -15.13 1.40 14.94
CA THR A 31 -15.72 0.28 14.22
C THR A 31 -16.68 0.71 13.11
N THR A 32 -17.18 1.96 13.15
CA THR A 32 -18.21 2.45 12.24
C THR A 32 -17.73 3.59 11.33
N ASN A 33 -16.55 4.14 11.58
CA ASN A 33 -15.89 5.14 10.74
C ASN A 33 -14.36 4.89 10.67
N PRO A 34 -13.88 4.23 9.60
CA PRO A 34 -14.55 3.85 8.34
C PRO A 34 -15.67 2.83 8.52
N PRO A 35 -16.71 2.85 7.66
CA PRO A 35 -17.76 1.85 7.67
C PRO A 35 -17.26 0.52 7.13
N GLY A 36 -17.86 -0.62 7.50
CA GLY A 36 -17.47 -1.92 6.99
C GLY A 36 -16.04 -2.35 7.37
N PHE A 37 -15.46 -3.26 6.58
CA PHE A 37 -14.09 -3.76 6.79
C PHE A 37 -13.46 -4.07 5.43
N TYR A 38 -12.42 -3.32 5.08
CA TYR A 38 -11.78 -3.40 3.77
C TYR A 38 -11.12 -4.76 3.54
N ILE A 39 -11.02 -5.18 2.30
CA ILE A 39 -10.49 -6.50 1.93
C ILE A 39 -9.09 -6.79 2.49
N ASP A 40 -8.19 -5.80 2.54
CA ASP A 40 -6.88 -5.97 3.18
C ASP A 40 -6.98 -6.09 4.70
N GLU A 41 -7.90 -5.36 5.35
CA GLU A 41 -8.17 -5.51 6.78
C GLU A 41 -8.66 -6.93 7.08
N SER A 42 -9.57 -7.47 6.24
CA SER A 42 -10.10 -8.83 6.34
C SER A 42 -9.00 -9.88 6.17
N SER A 43 -8.10 -9.70 5.20
CA SER A 43 -6.95 -10.58 5.00
C SER A 43 -5.99 -10.59 6.19
N ILE A 44 -5.65 -9.42 6.71
CA ILE A 44 -4.80 -9.29 7.90
C ILE A 44 -5.46 -9.97 9.11
N ALA A 45 -6.74 -9.70 9.34
CA ALA A 45 -7.47 -10.25 10.48
C ALA A 45 -7.71 -11.75 10.35
N TYR A 46 -8.01 -12.26 9.15
CA TYR A 46 -8.18 -13.69 8.93
C TYR A 46 -6.87 -14.45 9.12
N ASN A 47 -5.75 -13.98 8.55
CA ASN A 47 -4.43 -14.56 8.78
C ASN A 47 -4.03 -14.50 10.26
N ALA A 48 -4.31 -13.40 10.95
CA ALA A 48 -4.07 -13.31 12.39
C ALA A 48 -4.89 -14.32 13.18
N HIS A 49 -6.16 -14.56 12.80
CA HIS A 49 -7.00 -15.56 13.43
C HIS A 49 -6.47 -16.99 13.20
N THR A 50 -6.09 -17.33 11.97
CA THR A 50 -5.55 -18.67 11.65
C THR A 50 -4.23 -18.92 12.40
N ILE A 51 -3.33 -17.94 12.45
CA ILE A 51 -2.10 -18.01 13.28
C ILE A 51 -2.44 -18.18 14.76
N ALA A 52 -3.41 -17.44 15.31
CA ALA A 52 -3.80 -17.55 16.71
C ALA A 52 -4.33 -18.95 17.07
N ARG A 53 -5.03 -19.60 16.15
CA ARG A 53 -5.62 -20.93 16.35
C ARG A 53 -4.70 -22.09 16.04
N THR A 54 -3.97 -22.03 14.95
CA THR A 54 -3.26 -23.18 14.37
C THR A 54 -1.75 -22.99 14.26
N GLY A 55 -1.26 -21.74 14.40
CA GLY A 55 0.12 -21.38 14.10
C GLY A 55 0.43 -21.35 12.59
N SER A 56 -0.60 -21.44 11.73
CA SER A 56 -0.44 -21.42 10.27
C SER A 56 -1.24 -20.27 9.66
N ASP A 57 -0.80 -19.76 8.51
CA ASP A 57 -1.53 -18.75 7.74
C ASP A 57 -2.70 -19.38 6.95
N GLU A 58 -3.41 -18.57 6.16
CA GLU A 58 -4.52 -19.03 5.30
C GLU A 58 -4.11 -20.07 4.25
N ASN A 59 -2.82 -20.16 3.92
CA ASN A 59 -2.25 -21.10 2.96
C ASN A 59 -1.63 -22.34 3.64
N GLY A 60 -1.75 -22.48 4.98
CA GLY A 60 -1.22 -23.60 5.75
C GLY A 60 0.26 -23.51 6.10
N VAL A 61 0.95 -22.40 5.78
CA VAL A 61 2.36 -22.20 6.11
C VAL A 61 2.50 -21.88 7.60
N ARG A 62 3.31 -22.68 8.31
CA ARG A 62 3.54 -22.49 9.76
C ARG A 62 4.50 -21.34 10.03
N TRP A 63 4.11 -20.42 10.88
CA TRP A 63 4.90 -19.26 11.33
C TRP A 63 5.62 -18.53 10.20
N PRO A 64 4.88 -18.10 9.13
CA PRO A 64 5.52 -17.52 7.94
C PRO A 64 6.23 -16.22 8.27
N LEU A 65 7.39 -15.98 7.64
CA LEU A 65 8.11 -14.70 7.74
C LEU A 65 7.35 -13.56 7.05
N TYR A 66 6.64 -13.89 5.97
CA TYR A 66 5.74 -13.00 5.22
C TYR A 66 4.48 -13.76 4.86
N PHE A 67 3.34 -13.07 4.88
CA PHE A 67 2.03 -13.68 4.62
C PHE A 67 1.65 -13.50 3.16
N ARG A 68 1.55 -14.59 2.41
CA ARG A 68 1.08 -14.55 1.03
C ARG A 68 -0.42 -14.24 1.01
N ALA A 69 -0.81 -13.12 0.36
CA ALA A 69 -2.20 -12.74 0.17
C ALA A 69 -2.34 -11.98 -1.16
N PHE A 70 -3.30 -12.37 -2.00
CA PHE A 70 -3.66 -11.67 -3.26
C PHE A 70 -2.51 -11.54 -4.27
N GLY A 71 -1.61 -12.52 -4.33
CA GLY A 71 -0.43 -12.47 -5.20
C GLY A 71 0.69 -11.56 -4.69
N ASP A 72 0.60 -11.04 -3.47
CA ASP A 72 1.61 -10.21 -2.80
C ASP A 72 1.95 -10.80 -1.42
N TYR A 73 2.96 -10.25 -0.75
CA TYR A 73 3.40 -10.67 0.57
C TYR A 73 3.28 -9.54 1.59
N LYS A 74 2.35 -9.70 2.55
CA LYS A 74 2.13 -8.75 3.65
C LYS A 74 3.20 -8.87 4.73
N ASN A 75 3.49 -7.74 5.39
CA ASN A 75 4.52 -7.67 6.41
C ASN A 75 4.06 -8.31 7.73
N PRO A 76 4.98 -8.98 8.47
CA PRO A 76 4.58 -9.91 9.52
C PRO A 76 4.18 -9.25 10.84
N VAL A 77 4.85 -8.16 11.24
CA VAL A 77 4.79 -7.67 12.63
C VAL A 77 3.36 -7.35 13.07
N TYR A 78 2.63 -6.61 12.25
CA TYR A 78 1.25 -6.22 12.56
C TYR A 78 0.34 -7.46 12.72
N ILE A 79 0.44 -8.41 11.79
CA ILE A 79 -0.39 -9.63 11.78
C ILE A 79 -0.13 -10.47 13.03
N TYR A 80 1.14 -10.65 13.41
CA TYR A 80 1.48 -11.39 14.63
C TYR A 80 1.00 -10.71 15.92
N VAL A 81 1.06 -9.37 15.98
CA VAL A 81 0.51 -8.64 17.15
C VAL A 81 -1.01 -8.79 17.22
N VAL A 82 -1.72 -8.69 16.08
CA VAL A 82 -3.18 -8.95 16.02
C VAL A 82 -3.49 -10.39 16.40
N ALA A 83 -2.68 -11.37 15.96
CA ALA A 83 -2.84 -12.78 16.33
C ALA A 83 -2.72 -12.98 17.86
N GLY A 84 -1.75 -12.31 18.48
CA GLY A 84 -1.61 -12.29 19.95
C GLY A 84 -2.86 -11.73 20.65
N LEU A 85 -3.43 -10.63 20.13
CA LEU A 85 -4.67 -10.06 20.63
C LEU A 85 -5.84 -11.03 20.45
N PHE A 86 -6.01 -11.64 19.28
CA PHE A 86 -7.10 -12.57 18.99
C PHE A 86 -7.04 -13.85 19.85
N ARG A 87 -5.85 -14.25 20.29
CA ARG A 87 -5.71 -15.34 21.24
C ARG A 87 -6.34 -15.02 22.61
N LEU A 88 -6.39 -13.73 22.96
CA LEU A 88 -6.96 -13.26 24.24
C LEU A 88 -8.43 -12.84 24.10
N THR A 89 -8.81 -12.21 23.01
CA THR A 89 -10.12 -11.56 22.82
C THR A 89 -11.06 -12.30 21.87
N GLY A 90 -10.54 -13.25 21.08
CA GLY A 90 -11.22 -13.77 19.91
C GLY A 90 -11.19 -12.82 18.71
N PRO A 91 -11.64 -13.28 17.52
CA PRO A 91 -11.68 -12.48 16.31
C PRO A 91 -12.72 -11.36 16.43
N SER A 92 -12.35 -10.15 16.01
CA SER A 92 -13.25 -8.98 16.00
C SER A 92 -12.72 -7.90 15.05
N ILE A 93 -13.59 -7.03 14.55
CA ILE A 93 -13.20 -5.82 13.80
C ILE A 93 -12.56 -4.79 14.74
N LEU A 94 -12.99 -4.77 16.00
CA LEU A 94 -12.55 -3.79 16.98
C LEU A 94 -11.06 -3.92 17.31
N ALA A 95 -10.57 -5.13 17.60
CA ALA A 95 -9.22 -5.34 18.12
C ALA A 95 -8.10 -4.86 17.17
N PRO A 96 -8.09 -5.18 15.85
CA PRO A 96 -7.06 -4.70 14.95
C PRO A 96 -7.14 -3.19 14.72
N ARG A 97 -8.32 -2.58 14.65
CA ARG A 97 -8.46 -1.12 14.54
C ARG A 97 -8.04 -0.39 15.82
N LEU A 98 -8.37 -0.94 16.99
CA LEU A 98 -7.86 -0.41 18.27
C LEU A 98 -6.33 -0.45 18.31
N LEU A 99 -5.73 -1.53 17.85
CA LEU A 99 -4.26 -1.66 17.78
C LEU A 99 -3.65 -0.54 16.92
N SER A 100 -4.22 -0.26 15.76
CA SER A 100 -3.75 0.82 14.89
C SER A 100 -3.86 2.18 15.57
N ALA A 101 -4.98 2.47 16.23
CA ALA A 101 -5.15 3.71 17.00
C ALA A 101 -4.15 3.81 18.16
N VAL A 102 -3.91 2.71 18.88
CA VAL A 102 -2.90 2.65 19.95
C VAL A 102 -1.51 2.92 19.40
N PHE A 103 -1.14 2.38 18.24
CA PHE A 103 0.15 2.68 17.62
C PHE A 103 0.32 4.17 17.30
N VAL A 104 -0.72 4.84 16.81
CA VAL A 104 -0.67 6.29 16.54
C VAL A 104 -0.58 7.08 17.85
N VAL A 105 -1.31 6.69 18.89
CA VAL A 105 -1.21 7.34 20.21
C VAL A 105 0.20 7.17 20.79
N LEU A 106 0.78 5.99 20.70
CA LEU A 106 2.16 5.74 21.14
C LEU A 106 3.17 6.51 20.26
N ALA A 107 2.94 6.63 18.94
CA ALA A 107 3.78 7.47 18.08
C ALA A 107 3.73 8.93 18.51
N ALA A 108 2.55 9.46 18.81
CA ALA A 108 2.40 10.83 19.35
C ALA A 108 3.11 11.00 20.71
N ALA A 109 3.02 10.01 21.59
CA ALA A 109 3.75 9.99 22.85
C ALA A 109 5.28 9.97 22.64
N THR A 110 5.79 9.19 21.68
CA THR A 110 7.23 9.19 21.35
C THR A 110 7.70 10.54 20.82
N LEU A 111 6.88 11.23 20.00
CA LEU A 111 7.18 12.58 19.51
C LEU A 111 7.14 13.61 20.64
N GLY A 112 6.19 13.50 21.57
CA GLY A 112 6.13 14.30 22.78
C GLY A 112 7.37 14.10 23.67
N LEU A 113 7.80 12.86 23.89
CA LEU A 113 9.02 12.53 24.62
C LEU A 113 10.27 13.05 23.91
N LEU A 114 10.34 12.96 22.61
CA LEU A 114 11.43 13.52 21.81
C LEU A 114 11.47 15.06 21.97
N ALA A 115 10.31 15.72 21.90
CA ALA A 115 10.20 17.16 22.12
C ALA A 115 10.65 17.55 23.54
N LEU A 116 10.27 16.78 24.56
CA LEU A 116 10.70 16.99 25.94
C LEU A 116 12.23 16.91 26.07
N ARG A 117 12.85 15.91 25.44
CA ARG A 117 14.32 15.75 25.49
C ARG A 117 15.06 16.86 24.75
N LEU A 118 14.52 17.31 23.61
CA LEU A 118 15.14 18.34 22.79
C LEU A 118 14.99 19.75 23.43
N THR A 119 13.85 20.01 24.08
CA THR A 119 13.51 21.38 24.54
C THR A 119 13.48 21.53 26.06
N ARG A 120 13.41 20.44 26.81
CA ARG A 120 13.20 20.41 28.26
C ARG A 120 11.92 21.13 28.71
N SER A 121 10.97 21.34 27.79
CA SER A 121 9.69 22.01 28.06
C SER A 121 8.54 20.99 28.01
N ARG A 122 7.81 20.86 29.13
CA ARG A 122 6.60 20.01 29.19
C ARG A 122 5.48 20.54 28.29
N ILE A 123 5.38 21.86 28.12
CA ILE A 123 4.40 22.51 27.26
C ILE A 123 4.66 22.14 25.79
N VAL A 124 5.90 22.25 25.32
CA VAL A 124 6.28 21.87 23.94
C VAL A 124 6.09 20.36 23.73
N ALA A 125 6.36 19.54 24.74
CA ALA A 125 6.14 18.10 24.68
C ALA A 125 4.66 17.74 24.48
N LEU A 126 3.77 18.35 25.29
CA LEU A 126 2.32 18.15 25.16
C LEU A 126 1.81 18.66 23.81
N LEU A 127 2.24 19.85 23.37
CA LEU A 127 1.86 20.39 22.05
C LEU A 127 2.30 19.47 20.92
N ALA A 128 3.53 18.95 20.95
CA ALA A 128 4.03 18.02 19.93
C ALA A 128 3.21 16.74 19.88
N GLY A 129 2.84 16.16 21.04
CA GLY A 129 1.97 14.98 21.10
C GLY A 129 0.55 15.28 20.61
N ILE A 130 -0.07 16.39 21.04
CA ILE A 130 -1.41 16.80 20.59
C ILE A 130 -1.43 16.98 19.06
N VAL A 131 -0.46 17.72 18.53
CA VAL A 131 -0.38 17.99 17.10
C VAL A 131 -0.21 16.70 16.30
N ALA A 132 0.57 15.75 16.79
CA ALA A 132 0.72 14.44 16.13
C ALA A 132 -0.62 13.70 16.08
N LEU A 133 -1.41 13.71 17.17
CA LEU A 133 -2.73 13.06 17.24
C LEU A 133 -3.77 13.69 16.30
N ILE A 134 -3.75 15.01 16.14
CA ILE A 134 -4.72 15.74 15.31
C ILE A 134 -4.26 15.92 13.86
N THR A 135 -3.02 15.56 13.53
CA THR A 135 -2.53 15.58 12.14
C THR A 135 -3.32 14.59 11.30
N PRO A 136 -4.00 15.04 10.23
CA PRO A 136 -4.91 14.19 9.45
C PRO A 136 -4.27 12.88 9.00
N TRP A 137 -3.06 12.94 8.48
CA TRP A 137 -2.33 11.78 7.97
C TRP A 137 -2.16 10.66 9.00
N LEU A 138 -1.65 10.98 10.19
CA LEU A 138 -1.46 9.98 11.25
C LEU A 138 -2.80 9.51 11.81
N PHE A 139 -3.76 10.42 11.96
CA PHE A 139 -5.10 10.11 12.43
C PHE A 139 -5.78 9.09 11.49
N GLU A 140 -5.81 9.33 10.19
CA GLU A 140 -6.47 8.47 9.20
C GLU A 140 -5.84 7.07 9.15
N VAL A 141 -4.50 6.99 9.16
CA VAL A 141 -3.77 5.70 9.20
C VAL A 141 -4.08 4.90 10.48
N GLY A 142 -4.29 5.57 11.59
CA GLY A 142 -4.69 4.93 12.85
C GLY A 142 -6.14 4.42 12.88
N ARG A 143 -6.94 4.67 11.83
CA ARG A 143 -8.36 4.27 11.77
C ARG A 143 -8.61 2.98 11.02
N VAL A 144 -7.60 2.42 10.36
CA VAL A 144 -7.67 1.21 9.55
C VAL A 144 -6.72 0.14 10.09
N ALA A 145 -7.09 -1.12 9.96
CA ALA A 145 -6.28 -2.26 10.42
C ALA A 145 -5.24 -2.63 9.34
N MET A 146 -4.19 -1.82 9.23
CA MET A 146 -3.12 -2.01 8.23
C MET A 146 -1.74 -1.92 8.86
N GLU A 147 -0.78 -2.65 8.30
CA GLU A 147 0.61 -2.72 8.83
C GLU A 147 1.28 -1.34 8.90
N VAL A 148 0.93 -0.43 7.98
CA VAL A 148 1.48 0.93 7.92
C VAL A 148 1.21 1.75 9.18
N ALA A 149 0.18 1.41 9.97
CA ALA A 149 -0.14 2.11 11.22
C ALA A 149 0.97 2.00 12.29
N LEU A 150 1.77 0.94 12.24
CA LEU A 150 2.92 0.76 13.12
C LEU A 150 4.11 1.68 12.75
N TYR A 151 4.18 2.14 11.50
CA TYR A 151 5.38 2.78 10.97
C TYR A 151 5.77 4.09 11.67
N PRO A 152 4.83 5.04 11.98
CA PRO A 152 5.14 6.25 12.73
C PRO A 152 5.69 5.98 14.12
N LEU A 153 5.19 4.94 14.81
CA LEU A 153 5.70 4.52 16.11
C LEU A 153 7.13 3.99 16.01
N ALA A 154 7.37 3.07 15.07
CA ALA A 154 8.70 2.49 14.85
C ALA A 154 9.74 3.56 14.55
N LEU A 155 9.40 4.55 13.70
CA LEU A 155 10.26 5.68 13.38
C LEU A 155 10.46 6.60 14.59
N GLY A 156 9.41 6.90 15.35
CA GLY A 156 9.50 7.69 16.59
C GLY A 156 10.43 7.03 17.61
N LEU A 157 10.31 5.72 17.81
CA LEU A 157 11.20 4.95 18.70
C LEU A 157 12.64 4.99 18.24
N PHE A 158 12.89 4.81 16.93
CA PHE A 158 14.22 4.93 16.36
C PHE A 158 14.83 6.32 16.64
N LEU A 159 14.08 7.39 16.38
CA LEU A 159 14.55 8.76 16.63
C LEU A 159 14.82 9.03 18.11
N LEU A 160 14.01 8.47 19.03
CA LEU A 160 14.25 8.55 20.47
C LEU A 160 15.54 7.81 20.89
N CYS A 161 15.75 6.62 20.36
CA CYS A 161 16.98 5.84 20.62
C CYS A 161 18.21 6.58 20.07
N LEU A 162 18.11 7.12 18.86
CA LEU A 162 19.21 7.87 18.24
C LEU A 162 19.51 9.15 18.99
N GLN A 163 18.49 9.92 19.41
CA GLN A 163 18.68 11.14 20.17
C GLN A 163 19.38 10.85 21.52
N ARG A 164 19.02 9.73 22.18
CA ARG A 164 19.70 9.29 23.40
C ARG A 164 21.18 8.93 23.14
N ALA A 165 21.44 8.17 22.09
CA ALA A 165 22.79 7.76 21.72
C ALA A 165 23.66 8.94 21.26
N ALA A 166 23.09 9.89 20.51
CA ALA A 166 23.76 11.07 20.00
C ALA A 166 24.30 11.98 21.12
N GLY A 167 23.67 11.97 22.30
CA GLY A 167 24.12 12.72 23.46
C GLY A 167 25.29 12.10 24.23
N LYS A 168 25.82 10.93 23.82
CA LYS A 168 26.90 10.22 24.49
C LYS A 168 28.18 10.28 23.67
N ASP A 169 29.33 10.35 24.32
CA ASP A 169 30.62 10.30 23.66
C ASP A 169 30.94 8.90 23.10
N LYS A 170 30.50 7.85 23.80
CA LYS A 170 30.66 6.44 23.41
C LYS A 170 29.31 5.73 23.39
N TRP A 171 29.05 4.97 22.34
CA TRP A 171 27.86 4.11 22.25
C TRP A 171 28.17 2.74 22.88
N ASN A 172 27.32 2.33 23.80
CA ASN A 172 27.39 1.01 24.45
C ASN A 172 26.53 -0.04 23.72
N ALA A 173 26.56 -1.27 24.18
CA ALA A 173 25.77 -2.38 23.60
C ALA A 173 24.27 -2.08 23.60
N ALA A 174 23.71 -1.44 24.64
CA ALA A 174 22.28 -1.10 24.69
C ALA A 174 21.90 -0.03 23.66
N ASP A 175 22.81 0.92 23.36
CA ASP A 175 22.57 1.91 22.29
C ASP A 175 22.60 1.21 20.91
N ALA A 176 23.60 0.37 20.66
CA ALA A 176 23.71 -0.38 19.41
C ALA A 176 22.51 -1.31 19.19
N THR A 177 22.11 -2.06 20.21
CA THR A 177 20.97 -3.00 20.14
C THR A 177 19.66 -2.24 19.92
N SER A 178 19.41 -1.16 20.67
CA SER A 178 18.15 -0.40 20.52
C SER A 178 18.03 0.26 19.14
N LEU A 179 19.13 0.75 18.55
CA LEU A 179 19.15 1.28 17.20
C LEU A 179 18.93 0.18 16.16
N ALA A 180 19.62 -0.96 16.29
CA ALA A 180 19.47 -2.09 15.37
C ALA A 180 18.04 -2.66 15.39
N VAL A 181 17.47 -2.87 16.57
CA VAL A 181 16.11 -3.40 16.74
C VAL A 181 15.05 -2.45 16.17
N THR A 182 15.18 -1.15 16.41
CA THR A 182 14.21 -0.18 15.87
C THR A 182 14.32 0.00 14.36
N LEU A 183 15.54 -0.09 13.78
CA LEU A 183 15.72 -0.16 12.33
C LEU A 183 15.15 -1.45 11.73
N ALA A 184 15.36 -2.59 12.38
CA ALA A 184 14.77 -3.85 11.95
C ALA A 184 13.24 -3.81 12.07
N LEU A 185 12.69 -3.21 13.12
CA LEU A 185 11.25 -2.99 13.24
C LEU A 185 10.70 -2.18 12.06
N LEU A 186 11.38 -1.11 11.63
CA LEU A 186 11.01 -0.36 10.42
C LEU A 186 11.04 -1.25 9.17
N THR A 187 12.03 -2.14 9.05
CA THR A 187 12.17 -3.04 7.90
C THR A 187 11.04 -4.06 7.80
N TYR A 188 10.62 -4.63 8.94
CA TYR A 188 9.57 -5.66 9.01
C TYR A 188 8.15 -5.09 9.16
N ALA A 189 8.02 -3.81 9.55
CA ALA A 189 6.71 -3.20 9.77
C ALA A 189 5.95 -2.88 8.47
N TYR A 190 6.66 -2.42 7.42
CA TYR A 190 6.02 -2.04 6.16
C TYR A 190 7.03 -2.07 5.00
N SER A 191 6.55 -2.33 3.79
CA SER A 191 7.39 -2.58 2.61
C SER A 191 8.42 -1.49 2.30
N ILE A 192 8.09 -0.20 2.49
CA ILE A 192 9.05 0.91 2.29
C ILE A 192 10.27 0.81 3.20
N GLY A 193 10.13 0.16 4.36
CA GLY A 193 11.21 -0.02 5.33
C GLY A 193 12.37 -0.84 4.80
N ARG A 194 12.13 -1.73 3.84
CA ARG A 194 13.19 -2.54 3.21
C ARG A 194 14.25 -1.67 2.50
N LEU A 195 13.87 -0.50 2.01
CA LEU A 195 14.77 0.49 1.42
C LEU A 195 15.12 1.61 2.42
N PHE A 196 14.13 2.13 3.15
CA PHE A 196 14.32 3.30 3.98
C PHE A 196 15.18 3.03 5.23
N ALA A 197 15.04 1.87 5.90
CA ALA A 197 15.86 1.55 7.06
C ALA A 197 17.36 1.41 6.74
N PRO A 198 17.78 0.74 5.64
CA PRO A 198 19.19 0.81 5.18
C PRO A 198 19.69 2.23 4.91
N LEU A 199 18.85 3.10 4.32
CA LEU A 199 19.24 4.51 4.12
C LEU A 199 19.42 5.23 5.46
N LEU A 200 18.56 4.99 6.45
CA LEU A 200 18.76 5.53 7.81
C LEU A 200 20.03 4.99 8.46
N LEU A 201 20.33 3.70 8.27
CA LEU A 201 21.56 3.08 8.76
C LEU A 201 22.81 3.77 8.18
N ILE A 202 22.81 4.06 6.87
CA ILE A 202 23.85 4.88 6.22
C ILE A 202 23.93 6.24 6.88
N GLY A 203 22.79 6.90 7.17
CA GLY A 203 22.73 8.19 7.85
C GLY A 203 23.38 8.19 9.24
N LEU A 204 23.46 7.04 9.94
CA LEU A 204 24.14 6.96 11.23
C LEU A 204 25.65 7.26 11.12
N THR A 205 26.25 7.20 9.93
CA THR A 205 27.65 7.59 9.71
C THR A 205 27.92 9.06 10.03
N PHE A 206 26.90 9.93 10.01
CA PHE A 206 27.03 11.33 10.47
C PHE A 206 27.43 11.43 11.95
N PHE A 207 27.18 10.40 12.75
CA PHE A 207 27.54 10.33 14.17
C PHE A 207 28.90 9.66 14.39
N TRP A 208 29.63 9.34 13.32
CA TRP A 208 30.92 8.68 13.42
C TRP A 208 31.94 9.54 14.16
N THR A 209 32.59 8.94 15.18
CA THR A 209 33.74 9.47 15.91
C THR A 209 34.63 8.32 16.31
N ARG A 210 35.90 8.59 16.64
CA ARG A 210 36.82 7.57 17.16
C ARG A 210 36.31 6.81 18.40
N GLN A 211 35.43 7.42 19.18
CA GLN A 211 34.86 6.81 20.39
C GLN A 211 33.59 6.01 20.11
N ARG A 212 32.83 6.37 19.04
CA ARG A 212 31.53 5.74 18.69
C ARG A 212 31.63 4.63 17.64
N TRP A 213 32.78 4.46 16.96
CA TRP A 213 32.89 3.58 15.82
C TRP A 213 32.52 2.11 16.13
N LEU A 214 32.91 1.60 17.31
CA LEU A 214 32.54 0.25 17.74
C LEU A 214 31.01 0.10 17.93
N GLY A 215 30.36 1.11 18.53
CA GLY A 215 28.90 1.11 18.69
C GLY A 215 28.18 1.20 17.35
N LEU A 216 28.70 2.00 16.40
CA LEU A 216 28.19 2.06 15.03
C LEU A 216 28.37 0.71 14.32
N ALA A 217 29.56 0.13 14.35
CA ALA A 217 29.83 -1.17 13.74
C ALA A 217 28.94 -2.27 14.35
N ALA A 218 28.77 -2.28 15.67
CA ALA A 218 27.85 -3.19 16.35
C ALA A 218 26.39 -2.98 15.90
N THR A 219 25.94 -1.72 15.70
CA THR A 219 24.60 -1.43 15.19
C THR A 219 24.42 -2.00 13.78
N TRP A 220 25.40 -1.81 12.89
CA TRP A 220 25.39 -2.35 11.54
C TRP A 220 25.34 -3.87 11.54
N LEU A 221 26.22 -4.50 12.32
CA LEU A 221 26.27 -5.97 12.44
C LEU A 221 24.95 -6.54 12.96
N LEU A 222 24.45 -6.02 14.08
CA LEU A 222 23.20 -6.49 14.69
C LEU A 222 22.00 -6.29 13.75
N TYR A 223 21.89 -5.12 13.09
CA TYR A 223 20.84 -4.90 12.10
C TYR A 223 20.91 -5.92 10.97
N THR A 224 22.10 -6.14 10.39
CA THR A 224 22.32 -7.12 9.32
C THR A 224 21.91 -8.53 9.76
N LEU A 225 22.28 -8.94 10.97
CA LEU A 225 21.90 -10.25 11.51
C LEU A 225 20.37 -10.38 11.69
N ILE A 226 19.69 -9.33 12.18
CA ILE A 226 18.23 -9.37 12.38
C ILE A 226 17.48 -9.41 11.04
N VAL A 227 17.98 -8.75 9.99
CA VAL A 227 17.34 -8.75 8.67
C VAL A 227 17.78 -9.90 7.77
N LEU A 228 18.76 -10.70 8.17
CA LEU A 228 19.28 -11.84 7.41
C LEU A 228 18.16 -12.84 6.99
N PRO A 229 17.13 -13.14 7.81
CA PRO A 229 16.00 -13.97 7.38
C PRO A 229 15.29 -13.48 6.11
N ILE A 230 15.25 -12.16 5.86
CA ILE A 230 14.69 -11.59 4.63
C ILE A 230 15.50 -12.02 3.40
N VAL A 231 16.83 -12.05 3.53
CA VAL A 231 17.73 -12.48 2.45
C VAL A 231 17.49 -13.95 2.12
N PHE A 232 17.43 -14.81 3.14
CA PHE A 232 17.11 -16.22 2.94
C PHE A 232 15.72 -16.43 2.34
N PHE A 233 14.72 -15.68 2.80
CA PHE A 233 13.39 -15.72 2.23
C PHE A 233 13.39 -15.29 0.75
N SER A 234 14.11 -14.24 0.39
CA SER A 234 14.22 -13.78 -1.00
C SER A 234 14.93 -14.78 -1.92
N ILE A 235 15.89 -15.55 -1.39
CA ILE A 235 16.58 -16.61 -2.14
C ILE A 235 15.65 -17.82 -2.33
N SER A 236 14.91 -18.21 -1.29
CA SER A 236 14.00 -19.37 -1.34
C SER A 236 12.71 -19.08 -2.09
N HIS A 237 12.30 -17.82 -2.20
CA HIS A 237 11.09 -17.37 -2.90
C HIS A 237 11.44 -16.22 -3.87
N PRO A 238 12.10 -16.52 -5.00
CA PRO A 238 12.52 -15.50 -5.97
C PRO A 238 11.34 -14.67 -6.45
N GLY A 239 11.49 -13.35 -6.42
CA GLY A 239 10.44 -12.42 -6.83
C GLY A 239 9.41 -12.05 -5.74
N ALA A 240 9.17 -12.89 -4.73
CA ALA A 240 8.11 -12.72 -3.73
C ALA A 240 8.03 -11.33 -3.08
N LEU A 241 9.16 -10.74 -2.72
CA LEU A 241 9.22 -9.42 -2.07
C LEU A 241 9.27 -8.25 -3.05
N THR A 242 9.44 -8.52 -4.35
CA THR A 242 9.56 -7.51 -5.41
C THR A 242 8.40 -7.56 -6.41
N GLU A 243 7.57 -8.59 -6.41
CA GLU A 243 6.46 -8.77 -7.34
C GLU A 243 5.55 -7.54 -7.40
N ARG A 244 5.05 -7.07 -6.24
CA ARG A 244 4.25 -5.85 -6.15
C ARG A 244 5.02 -4.61 -6.62
N PHE A 245 6.31 -4.50 -6.23
CA PHE A 245 7.16 -3.39 -6.64
C PHE A 245 7.35 -3.37 -8.16
N ASN A 246 7.57 -4.54 -8.77
CA ASN A 246 7.76 -4.67 -10.21
C ASN A 246 6.53 -4.22 -11.02
N ILE A 247 5.32 -4.38 -10.47
CA ILE A 247 4.08 -3.91 -11.12
C ILE A 247 3.95 -2.38 -11.06
N ILE A 248 4.39 -1.77 -9.95
CA ILE A 248 4.15 -0.35 -9.68
C ILE A 248 5.35 0.57 -9.93
N THR A 249 6.49 0.05 -10.39
CA THR A 249 7.70 0.82 -10.64
C THR A 249 7.90 1.09 -12.13
N TYR A 250 8.52 2.23 -12.44
CA TYR A 250 9.02 2.54 -13.78
C TYR A 250 10.44 1.98 -14.05
N LEU A 251 11.09 1.39 -13.04
CA LEU A 251 12.44 0.84 -13.20
C LEU A 251 12.50 -0.40 -14.09
N ASN A 252 11.36 -1.07 -14.30
CA ASN A 252 11.24 -2.20 -15.21
C ASN A 252 11.06 -1.77 -16.68
N SER A 253 10.75 -0.49 -16.93
CA SER A 253 10.78 0.07 -18.27
C SER A 253 12.22 0.09 -18.78
N HIS A 254 12.44 -0.22 -20.05
CA HIS A 254 13.78 -0.24 -20.67
C HIS A 254 14.36 1.16 -20.87
N LEU A 255 14.17 2.03 -19.89
CA LEU A 255 14.66 3.39 -19.89
C LEU A 255 16.18 3.41 -19.70
N GLY A 256 16.88 4.20 -20.49
CA GLY A 256 18.29 4.50 -20.25
C GLY A 256 18.50 5.19 -18.89
N VAL A 257 19.70 5.05 -18.31
CA VAL A 257 20.04 5.59 -16.98
C VAL A 257 19.66 7.08 -16.81
N GLY A 258 19.83 7.89 -17.87
CA GLY A 258 19.45 9.32 -17.86
C GLY A 258 17.95 9.53 -17.70
N ASN A 259 17.13 8.73 -18.36
CA ASN A 259 15.66 8.80 -18.25
C ASN A 259 15.18 8.30 -16.90
N ILE A 260 15.80 7.26 -16.34
CA ILE A 260 15.51 6.79 -14.97
C ILE A 260 15.80 7.90 -13.96
N ALA A 261 16.94 8.57 -14.07
CA ALA A 261 17.28 9.68 -13.18
C ALA A 261 16.31 10.87 -13.32
N PHE A 262 15.85 11.16 -14.54
CA PHE A 262 14.85 12.20 -14.81
C PHE A 262 13.48 11.84 -14.20
N GLU A 263 12.97 10.62 -14.43
CA GLU A 263 11.71 10.17 -13.83
C GLU A 263 11.79 10.16 -12.30
N PHE A 264 12.91 9.69 -11.73
CA PHE A 264 13.13 9.76 -10.29
C PHE A 264 13.04 11.20 -9.76
N ALA A 265 13.75 12.13 -10.38
CA ALA A 265 13.73 13.54 -9.97
C ALA A 265 12.32 14.14 -10.10
N LYS A 266 11.61 13.83 -11.17
CA LYS A 266 10.23 14.26 -11.43
C LYS A 266 9.26 13.71 -10.35
N HIS A 267 9.33 12.40 -10.04
CA HIS A 267 8.51 11.79 -9.00
C HIS A 267 8.87 12.31 -7.61
N TYR A 268 10.16 12.51 -7.33
CA TYR A 268 10.63 13.07 -6.08
C TYR A 268 10.07 14.48 -5.85
N LEU A 269 10.13 15.37 -6.84
CA LEU A 269 9.57 16.73 -6.75
C LEU A 269 8.04 16.72 -6.65
N ARG A 270 7.37 15.81 -7.36
CA ARG A 270 5.91 15.66 -7.27
C ARG A 270 5.45 15.17 -5.88
N ASN A 271 6.25 14.33 -5.23
CA ASN A 271 6.00 13.87 -3.87
C ASN A 271 6.19 14.99 -2.81
N LEU A 272 6.88 16.07 -3.16
CA LEU A 272 7.02 17.28 -2.32
C LEU A 272 5.95 18.33 -2.58
N ASN A 273 4.95 18.06 -3.42
CA ASN A 273 3.93 19.04 -3.81
C ASN A 273 3.14 19.56 -2.59
N PRO A 274 3.31 20.85 -2.19
CA PRO A 274 2.64 21.40 -1.02
C PRO A 274 1.13 21.50 -1.18
N TRP A 275 0.63 21.64 -2.41
CA TRP A 275 -0.80 21.67 -2.68
C TRP A 275 -1.48 20.34 -2.34
N ARG A 276 -0.80 19.23 -2.66
CA ARG A 276 -1.27 17.89 -2.26
C ARG A 276 -1.19 17.71 -0.75
N LEU A 277 -0.08 18.11 -0.17
CA LEU A 277 0.16 17.97 1.27
C LEU A 277 -0.84 18.77 2.12
N LEU A 278 -1.13 20.02 1.73
CA LEU A 278 -1.83 21.00 2.59
C LEU A 278 -3.29 21.24 2.18
N VAL A 279 -3.74 20.80 1.00
CA VAL A 279 -5.08 21.17 0.50
C VAL A 279 -5.87 19.95 0.00
N ARG A 280 -5.31 19.16 -0.93
CA ARG A 280 -6.09 18.14 -1.64
C ARG A 280 -5.83 16.71 -1.21
N GLY A 281 -4.70 16.43 -0.58
CA GLY A 281 -4.29 15.10 -0.16
C GLY A 281 -3.90 14.18 -1.31
N ASP A 282 -3.98 12.88 -1.06
CA ASP A 282 -3.65 11.81 -2.00
C ASP A 282 -4.57 11.89 -3.23
N PRO A 283 -4.00 11.93 -4.45
CA PRO A 283 -4.81 12.04 -5.69
C PRO A 283 -5.46 10.73 -6.11
N ASN A 284 -5.03 9.58 -5.59
CA ASN A 284 -5.52 8.29 -6.02
C ASN A 284 -7.00 8.13 -5.63
N PRO A 285 -7.93 7.94 -6.60
CA PRO A 285 -9.34 7.75 -6.30
C PRO A 285 -9.61 6.47 -5.50
N ASP A 286 -8.75 5.45 -5.61
CA ASP A 286 -8.89 4.16 -4.94
C ASP A 286 -8.20 4.15 -3.56
N GLN A 287 -7.62 5.29 -3.14
CA GLN A 287 -7.04 5.41 -1.81
C GLN A 287 -8.13 5.36 -0.74
N ILE A 288 -8.16 4.24 -0.01
CA ILE A 288 -9.20 3.96 0.98
C ILE A 288 -9.03 4.74 2.28
N VAL A 289 -7.79 4.97 2.71
CA VAL A 289 -7.48 5.55 4.01
C VAL A 289 -7.87 7.02 4.03
N HIS A 290 -7.59 7.76 2.95
CA HIS A 290 -7.72 9.21 2.90
C HIS A 290 -9.15 9.70 2.60
N VAL A 291 -9.60 10.69 3.36
CA VAL A 291 -10.83 11.43 3.02
C VAL A 291 -10.54 12.43 1.91
N PHE A 292 -10.98 12.12 0.73
CA PHE A 292 -10.71 12.90 -0.48
C PHE A 292 -11.03 14.39 -0.31
N GLY A 293 -10.10 15.24 -0.75
CA GLY A 293 -10.23 16.69 -0.67
C GLY A 293 -10.07 17.27 0.74
N THR A 294 -9.30 16.58 1.60
CA THR A 294 -8.81 17.12 2.87
C THR A 294 -7.28 17.23 2.84
N PRO A 295 -6.67 18.10 3.66
CA PRO A 295 -5.22 18.12 3.81
C PRO A 295 -4.72 16.84 4.50
N LEU A 296 -3.51 16.42 4.19
CA LEU A 296 -2.79 15.39 4.93
C LEU A 296 -2.00 15.98 6.11
N PHE A 297 -1.52 17.21 5.96
CA PHE A 297 -0.76 17.91 6.97
C PHE A 297 -1.31 19.32 7.17
N LEU A 298 -1.39 19.77 8.42
CA LEU A 298 -1.98 21.06 8.77
C LEU A 298 -1.09 22.23 8.31
N ALA A 299 -1.66 23.17 7.57
CA ALA A 299 -0.91 24.27 6.96
C ALA A 299 -0.14 25.14 7.97
N PRO A 300 -0.69 25.54 9.15
CA PRO A 300 0.08 26.30 10.13
C PRO A 300 1.22 25.47 10.74
N MET A 301 1.04 24.15 10.87
CA MET A 301 2.10 23.26 11.32
C MET A 301 3.22 23.13 10.29
N PHE A 302 2.89 23.20 9.01
CA PHE A 302 3.90 23.24 7.96
C PHE A 302 4.78 24.49 8.03
N VAL A 303 4.21 25.66 8.43
CA VAL A 303 5.00 26.87 8.69
C VAL A 303 6.02 26.63 9.81
N PHE A 304 5.59 25.99 10.93
CA PHE A 304 6.53 25.60 11.98
C PHE A 304 7.58 24.61 11.46
N SER A 305 7.19 23.63 10.65
CA SER A 305 8.11 22.63 10.09
C SER A 305 9.20 23.28 9.22
N ILE A 306 8.81 24.14 8.28
CA ILE A 306 9.75 24.86 7.41
C ILE A 306 10.69 25.76 8.23
N THR A 307 10.16 26.49 9.21
CA THR A 307 10.99 27.31 10.09
C THR A 307 12.00 26.45 10.85
N GLY A 308 11.58 25.31 11.39
CA GLY A 308 12.46 24.35 12.06
C GLY A 308 13.50 23.74 11.12
N MET A 309 13.14 23.45 9.87
CA MET A 309 14.09 22.97 8.83
C MET A 309 15.15 24.03 8.52
N VAL A 310 14.76 25.31 8.38
CA VAL A 310 15.70 26.42 8.16
C VAL A 310 16.64 26.59 9.37
N CYS A 311 16.11 26.52 10.58
CA CYS A 311 16.93 26.55 11.79
C CYS A 311 17.90 25.36 11.86
N GLY A 312 17.40 24.16 11.51
CA GLY A 312 18.18 22.93 11.44
C GLY A 312 19.29 23.02 10.38
N ALA A 313 18.99 23.54 9.19
CA ALA A 313 19.96 23.70 8.11
C ALA A 313 21.13 24.62 8.49
N ARG A 314 20.84 25.72 9.21
CA ARG A 314 21.88 26.62 9.73
C ARG A 314 22.80 25.93 10.75
N ARG A 315 22.26 24.99 11.55
CA ARG A 315 23.01 24.24 12.56
C ARG A 315 23.70 22.97 12.01
N ALA A 316 23.22 22.44 10.90
CA ALA A 316 23.71 21.18 10.33
C ALA A 316 25.20 21.17 9.99
N LYS A 317 25.80 22.36 9.75
CA LYS A 317 27.25 22.48 9.54
C LYS A 317 28.06 22.14 10.80
N ARG A 318 27.49 22.33 12.00
CA ARG A 318 28.17 22.20 13.31
C ARG A 318 27.63 21.03 14.15
N GLU A 319 26.37 20.66 13.97
CA GLU A 319 25.67 19.67 14.79
C GLU A 319 25.26 18.46 13.95
N GLN A 320 25.53 17.25 14.47
CA GLN A 320 25.25 15.98 13.79
C GLN A 320 23.74 15.69 13.72
N TRP A 321 22.99 15.99 14.78
CA TRP A 321 21.57 15.72 14.88
C TRP A 321 20.72 16.41 13.80
N PRO A 322 20.77 17.76 13.60
CA PRO A 322 20.01 18.39 12.53
C PRO A 322 20.48 17.98 11.13
N ARG A 323 21.78 17.66 10.94
CA ARG A 323 22.30 17.11 9.68
C ARG A 323 21.65 15.78 9.36
N PHE A 324 21.57 14.88 10.34
CA PHE A 324 20.89 13.59 10.20
C PHE A 324 19.41 13.76 9.90
N LEU A 325 18.69 14.63 10.61
CA LEU A 325 17.26 14.86 10.39
C LEU A 325 16.95 15.36 8.96
N LEU A 326 17.75 16.30 8.44
CA LEU A 326 17.60 16.78 7.07
C LEU A 326 17.85 15.67 6.05
N TYR A 327 18.90 14.89 6.24
CA TYR A 327 19.18 13.72 5.42
C TYR A 327 18.03 12.70 5.49
N ALA A 328 17.61 12.32 6.69
CA ALA A 328 16.58 11.31 6.90
C ALA A 328 15.21 11.75 6.32
N CYS A 329 14.86 13.04 6.43
CA CYS A 329 13.70 13.62 5.79
C CYS A 329 13.79 13.53 4.26
N ALA A 330 14.94 13.89 3.68
CA ALA A 330 15.14 13.80 2.24
C ALA A 330 15.04 12.35 1.74
N VAL A 331 15.70 11.39 2.39
CA VAL A 331 15.65 10.00 1.95
C VAL A 331 14.32 9.30 2.26
N SER A 332 13.45 9.87 3.13
CA SER A 332 12.12 9.31 3.42
C SER A 332 11.19 9.31 2.21
N ILE A 333 11.45 10.14 1.22
CA ILE A 333 10.66 10.29 -0.01
C ILE A 333 11.14 9.31 -1.09
N VAL A 334 12.35 8.79 -0.99
CA VAL A 334 12.98 7.92 -1.99
C VAL A 334 12.12 6.69 -2.33
N PRO A 335 11.60 5.90 -1.35
CA PRO A 335 10.80 4.72 -1.69
C PRO A 335 9.56 5.03 -2.53
N ALA A 336 8.85 6.11 -2.22
CA ALA A 336 7.70 6.56 -2.99
C ALA A 336 8.07 7.07 -4.39
N SER A 337 9.27 7.65 -4.53
CA SER A 337 9.74 8.23 -5.79
C SER A 337 10.20 7.20 -6.81
N LEU A 338 10.32 5.93 -6.42
CA LEU A 338 10.65 4.80 -7.31
C LEU A 338 9.41 4.14 -7.92
N THR A 339 8.21 4.68 -7.69
CA THR A 339 6.95 4.10 -8.16
C THR A 339 6.23 5.03 -9.15
N ASN A 340 5.40 4.46 -10.03
CA ASN A 340 4.64 5.19 -11.05
C ASN A 340 3.61 6.17 -10.44
N GLU A 341 3.05 5.83 -9.30
CA GLU A 341 2.10 6.70 -8.59
C GLU A 341 2.82 7.85 -7.91
N THR A 342 2.29 9.05 -8.08
CA THR A 342 2.82 10.25 -7.44
C THR A 342 2.00 10.60 -6.20
N PHE A 343 2.68 10.97 -5.13
CA PHE A 343 2.08 11.41 -3.87
C PHE A 343 1.18 10.36 -3.18
N HIS A 344 1.68 9.13 -3.07
CA HIS A 344 0.96 8.06 -2.37
C HIS A 344 1.20 8.14 -0.86
N MET A 345 0.15 8.46 -0.09
CA MET A 345 0.28 8.76 1.35
C MET A 345 0.88 7.61 2.19
N LEU A 346 0.56 6.36 1.88
CA LEU A 346 1.09 5.23 2.66
C LEU A 346 2.58 5.00 2.40
N ARG A 347 3.07 5.27 1.18
CA ARG A 347 4.51 5.17 0.84
C ARG A 347 5.32 6.35 1.37
N LEU A 348 4.67 7.48 1.65
CA LEU A 348 5.27 8.68 2.23
C LEU A 348 5.09 8.76 3.75
N ILE A 349 4.64 7.70 4.43
CA ILE A 349 4.24 7.72 5.85
C ILE A 349 5.35 8.16 6.82
N ALA A 350 6.61 8.07 6.43
CA ALA A 350 7.73 8.58 7.23
C ALA A 350 7.83 10.11 7.22
N LEU A 351 7.38 10.78 6.13
CA LEU A 351 7.50 12.22 5.94
C LEU A 351 6.81 13.04 7.04
N PRO A 352 5.51 12.79 7.41
CA PRO A 352 4.86 13.57 8.44
C PRO A 352 5.56 13.49 9.79
N VAL A 353 6.22 12.39 10.13
CA VAL A 353 7.00 12.25 11.36
C VAL A 353 8.17 13.24 11.37
N PHE A 354 8.92 13.35 10.27
CA PHE A 354 10.02 14.34 10.17
C PHE A 354 9.51 15.77 10.18
N LEU A 355 8.41 16.06 9.48
CA LEU A 355 7.79 17.38 9.50
C LEU A 355 7.40 17.79 10.93
N LEU A 356 6.79 16.86 11.70
CA LEU A 356 6.46 17.10 13.11
C LEU A 356 7.70 17.31 13.99
N VAL A 357 8.78 16.56 13.75
CA VAL A 357 10.05 16.78 14.49
C VAL A 357 10.64 18.15 14.17
N PHE A 358 10.62 18.60 12.94
CA PHE A 358 11.05 19.95 12.58
C PHE A 358 10.11 21.01 13.16
N ALA A 359 8.79 20.74 13.21
CA ALA A 359 7.85 21.67 13.82
C ALA A 359 8.17 21.97 15.30
N ILE A 360 8.75 21.03 16.04
CA ILE A 360 9.20 21.26 17.42
C ILE A 360 10.19 22.44 17.47
N ALA A 361 11.20 22.45 16.61
CA ALA A 361 12.19 23.53 16.56
C ALA A 361 11.56 24.85 16.08
N GLY A 362 10.62 24.79 15.13
CA GLY A 362 9.87 25.95 14.67
C GLY A 362 8.97 26.55 15.75
N MET A 363 8.25 25.72 16.50
CA MET A 363 7.43 26.17 17.63
C MET A 363 8.27 26.93 18.66
N VAL A 364 9.45 26.39 18.98
CA VAL A 364 10.41 27.05 19.87
C VAL A 364 10.84 28.41 19.32
N TRP A 365 11.23 28.46 18.05
CA TRP A 365 11.68 29.69 17.39
C TRP A 365 10.61 30.80 17.44
N PHE A 366 9.35 30.46 17.10
CA PHE A 366 8.24 31.42 17.15
C PHE A 366 7.92 31.85 18.57
N ALA A 367 7.90 30.92 19.54
CA ALA A 367 7.66 31.25 20.94
C ALA A 367 8.67 32.23 21.52
N GLU A 368 9.93 32.20 21.04
CA GLU A 368 10.99 33.13 21.44
C GLU A 368 10.96 34.48 20.68
N ARG A 369 10.57 34.43 19.38
CA ARG A 369 10.65 35.59 18.49
C ARG A 369 9.37 36.41 18.43
N SER A 370 8.20 35.78 18.41
CA SER A 370 6.89 36.40 18.32
C SER A 370 5.81 35.54 18.96
N ARG A 371 5.49 35.84 20.21
CA ARG A 371 4.41 35.12 20.93
C ARG A 371 3.06 35.23 20.21
N ALA A 372 2.75 36.41 19.63
CA ALA A 372 1.51 36.62 18.90
C ALA A 372 1.42 35.66 17.70
N ALA A 373 2.45 35.58 16.84
CA ALA A 373 2.49 34.69 15.72
C ALA A 373 2.42 33.20 16.16
N PHE A 374 3.08 32.85 17.26
CA PHE A 374 3.03 31.51 17.84
C PHE A 374 1.57 31.10 18.18
N PHE A 375 0.85 31.95 18.94
CA PHE A 375 -0.53 31.65 19.33
C PHE A 375 -1.50 31.69 18.15
N VAL A 376 -1.31 32.62 17.19
CA VAL A 376 -2.12 32.67 15.96
C VAL A 376 -1.96 31.37 15.18
N LEU A 377 -0.74 30.88 14.97
CA LEU A 377 -0.50 29.61 14.27
C LEU A 377 -1.09 28.41 15.01
N LEU A 378 -1.03 28.37 16.34
CA LEU A 378 -1.68 27.32 17.13
C LEU A 378 -3.21 27.38 17.04
N LEU A 379 -3.80 28.58 17.06
CA LEU A 379 -5.24 28.76 16.89
C LEU A 379 -5.69 28.29 15.50
N LEU A 380 -4.97 28.69 14.44
CA LEU A 380 -5.26 28.24 13.08
C LEU A 380 -5.09 26.72 12.94
N THR A 381 -4.09 26.12 13.61
CA THR A 381 -3.94 24.65 13.68
C THR A 381 -5.17 23.98 14.30
N ALA A 382 -5.68 24.54 15.41
CA ALA A 382 -6.86 24.00 16.07
C ALA A 382 -8.12 24.12 15.19
N ILE A 383 -8.29 25.25 14.50
CA ILE A 383 -9.42 25.49 13.58
C ILE A 383 -9.37 24.50 12.40
N GLU A 384 -8.22 24.36 11.75
CA GLU A 384 -8.05 23.46 10.60
C GLU A 384 -8.24 21.99 11.01
N ALA A 385 -7.68 21.58 12.15
CA ALA A 385 -7.88 20.25 12.72
C ALA A 385 -9.35 19.99 13.08
N GLY A 386 -10.04 20.97 13.66
CA GLY A 386 -11.47 20.88 13.97
C GLY A 386 -12.30 20.73 12.70
N TRP A 387 -12.01 21.51 11.65
CA TRP A 387 -12.64 21.37 10.34
C TRP A 387 -12.40 19.98 9.72
N PHE A 388 -11.16 19.50 9.76
CA PHE A 388 -10.82 18.16 9.30
C PHE A 388 -11.64 17.09 10.04
N GLN A 389 -11.66 17.14 11.38
CA GLN A 389 -12.40 16.17 12.20
C GLN A 389 -13.91 16.20 11.90
N TRP A 390 -14.48 17.40 11.78
CA TRP A 390 -15.87 17.56 11.38
C TRP A 390 -16.16 16.92 10.00
N LYS A 391 -15.31 17.17 9.00
CA LYS A 391 -15.44 16.60 7.67
C LYS A 391 -15.26 15.08 7.70
N TYR A 392 -14.23 14.59 8.42
CA TYR A 392 -13.99 13.14 8.58
C TYR A 392 -15.21 12.41 9.15
N GLN A 393 -15.82 12.94 10.21
CA GLN A 393 -16.99 12.31 10.83
C GLN A 393 -18.23 12.32 9.92
N ARG A 394 -18.39 13.32 9.06
CA ARG A 394 -19.50 13.40 8.12
C ARG A 394 -19.36 12.51 6.88
N THR A 395 -18.15 12.13 6.53
CA THR A 395 -17.92 11.31 5.33
C THR A 395 -18.09 9.81 5.57
N ALA A 396 -18.32 9.35 6.79
CA ALA A 396 -18.44 7.95 7.14
C ALA A 396 -19.43 7.17 6.26
N HIS A 397 -20.57 7.78 5.95
CA HIS A 397 -21.67 7.15 5.22
C HIS A 397 -21.82 7.66 3.77
N THR A 398 -20.79 8.27 3.21
CA THR A 398 -20.81 8.61 1.77
C THR A 398 -20.78 7.34 0.94
N ALA A 399 -21.48 7.32 -0.19
CA ALA A 399 -21.53 6.16 -1.10
C ALA A 399 -20.14 5.63 -1.45
N ARG A 400 -19.17 6.54 -1.64
CA ARG A 400 -17.77 6.16 -1.90
C ARG A 400 -17.15 5.37 -0.75
N ARG A 401 -17.27 5.84 0.51
CA ARG A 401 -16.66 5.13 1.65
C ARG A 401 -17.37 3.82 1.95
N VAL A 402 -18.70 3.78 1.82
CA VAL A 402 -19.49 2.56 1.94
C VAL A 402 -19.02 1.50 0.94
N HIS A 403 -18.77 1.92 -0.31
CA HIS A 403 -18.26 1.05 -1.37
C HIS A 403 -16.81 0.61 -1.12
N LEU A 404 -15.90 1.55 -0.81
CA LEU A 404 -14.47 1.24 -0.62
C LEU A 404 -14.18 0.33 0.60
N PHE A 405 -15.04 0.34 1.60
CA PHE A 405 -14.90 -0.48 2.81
C PHE A 405 -15.84 -1.68 2.85
N ASP A 406 -16.45 -2.06 1.73
CA ASP A 406 -17.36 -3.20 1.63
C ASP A 406 -18.47 -3.21 2.70
N ALA A 407 -18.95 -2.03 3.11
CA ALA A 407 -19.88 -1.90 4.22
C ALA A 407 -21.23 -2.59 3.99
N GLU A 408 -21.63 -2.72 2.72
CA GLU A 408 -22.88 -3.40 2.33
C GLU A 408 -22.71 -4.90 2.06
N TYR A 409 -21.46 -5.40 2.03
CA TYR A 409 -21.20 -6.83 1.79
C TYR A 409 -21.84 -7.73 2.87
N PRO A 410 -21.67 -7.49 4.18
CA PRO A 410 -22.27 -8.35 5.18
C PRO A 410 -23.80 -8.46 5.06
N PRO A 411 -24.59 -7.36 5.09
CA PRO A 411 -26.04 -7.46 5.09
C PRO A 411 -26.65 -7.87 3.72
N LYS A 412 -26.02 -7.55 2.61
CA LYS A 412 -26.62 -7.77 1.28
C LYS A 412 -26.11 -9.02 0.57
N ILE A 413 -24.91 -9.49 0.87
CA ILE A 413 -24.27 -10.64 0.20
C ILE A 413 -24.07 -11.80 1.19
N PHE A 414 -23.35 -11.56 2.29
CA PHE A 414 -22.93 -12.61 3.20
C PHE A 414 -24.09 -13.21 4.00
N GLU A 415 -24.88 -12.37 4.69
CA GLU A 415 -26.00 -12.84 5.52
C GLU A 415 -27.05 -13.61 4.71
N PRO A 416 -27.52 -13.14 3.53
CA PRO A 416 -28.41 -13.94 2.70
C PRO A 416 -27.79 -15.26 2.22
N ALA A 417 -26.48 -15.25 1.91
CA ALA A 417 -25.80 -16.48 1.48
C ALA A 417 -25.77 -17.55 2.57
N ILE A 418 -25.43 -17.16 3.81
CA ILE A 418 -25.39 -18.13 4.94
C ILE A 418 -26.77 -18.52 5.46
N ALA A 419 -27.78 -17.67 5.29
CA ALA A 419 -29.17 -17.98 5.62
C ALA A 419 -29.79 -19.01 4.67
N SER A 420 -29.22 -19.22 3.49
CA SER A 420 -29.66 -20.25 2.55
C SER A 420 -29.30 -21.64 3.08
N GLU A 421 -29.94 -22.69 2.53
CA GLU A 421 -29.59 -24.10 2.83
C GLU A 421 -28.42 -24.61 1.96
N ALA A 422 -27.88 -23.77 1.06
CA ALA A 422 -26.84 -24.16 0.13
C ALA A 422 -25.57 -24.64 0.83
N ASN A 423 -25.10 -25.81 0.44
CA ASN A 423 -23.86 -26.41 0.91
C ASN A 423 -23.28 -27.31 -0.22
N PRO A 424 -22.17 -26.92 -0.85
CA PRO A 424 -21.37 -25.76 -0.57
C PRO A 424 -21.93 -24.42 -1.14
N ILE A 425 -21.44 -23.28 -0.60
CA ILE A 425 -21.53 -21.95 -1.21
C ILE A 425 -20.25 -21.77 -2.00
N TYR A 426 -20.36 -21.56 -3.30
CA TYR A 426 -19.21 -21.42 -4.18
C TYR A 426 -18.66 -19.98 -4.15
N LEU A 427 -17.33 -19.85 -4.04
CA LEU A 427 -16.63 -18.57 -4.12
C LEU A 427 -15.93 -18.47 -5.49
N ALA A 428 -16.45 -17.59 -6.33
CA ALA A 428 -16.02 -17.44 -7.71
C ALA A 428 -15.33 -16.08 -7.92
N ASP A 429 -14.03 -16.00 -7.59
CA ASP A 429 -13.28 -14.77 -7.66
C ASP A 429 -12.80 -14.44 -9.08
N ALA A 430 -12.92 -13.18 -9.48
CA ALA A 430 -12.17 -12.63 -10.60
C ALA A 430 -10.66 -12.61 -10.30
N LEU A 431 -9.82 -12.66 -11.34
CA LEU A 431 -8.37 -12.81 -11.19
C LEU A 431 -7.70 -11.81 -10.24
N TRP A 432 -8.22 -10.59 -10.17
CA TRP A 432 -7.61 -9.48 -9.42
C TRP A 432 -8.47 -9.00 -8.24
N ILE A 433 -9.60 -9.65 -7.97
CA ILE A 433 -10.52 -9.28 -6.90
C ILE A 433 -10.74 -10.49 -5.99
N PRO A 434 -9.94 -10.65 -4.93
CA PRO A 434 -9.96 -11.83 -4.06
C PRO A 434 -11.13 -11.79 -3.06
N GLY A 435 -12.36 -11.88 -3.56
CA GLY A 435 -13.59 -11.79 -2.77
C GLY A 435 -13.76 -12.87 -1.70
N TYR A 436 -13.10 -14.03 -1.88
CA TYR A 436 -13.15 -15.15 -0.93
C TYR A 436 -12.80 -14.73 0.50
N ILE A 437 -11.89 -13.77 0.66
CA ILE A 437 -11.40 -13.38 1.99
C ILE A 437 -12.48 -12.71 2.84
N GLN A 438 -13.42 -11.99 2.20
CA GLN A 438 -14.57 -11.43 2.90
C GLN A 438 -15.48 -12.53 3.43
N ALA A 439 -15.75 -13.58 2.62
CA ALA A 439 -16.55 -14.73 3.06
C ALA A 439 -15.87 -15.47 4.23
N TYR A 440 -14.55 -15.68 4.17
CA TYR A 440 -13.79 -16.33 5.25
C TYR A 440 -13.76 -15.50 6.51
N TRP A 441 -13.54 -14.18 6.40
CA TRP A 441 -13.50 -13.29 7.54
C TRP A 441 -14.87 -13.17 8.24
N TYR A 442 -15.92 -12.86 7.47
CA TYR A 442 -17.26 -12.77 8.06
C TYR A 442 -17.79 -14.13 8.50
N GLY A 443 -17.42 -15.21 7.83
CA GLY A 443 -17.68 -16.57 8.31
C GLY A 443 -17.04 -16.85 9.67
N THR A 444 -15.79 -16.43 9.85
CA THR A 444 -15.08 -16.52 11.13
C THR A 444 -15.77 -15.70 12.23
N LEU A 445 -16.16 -14.45 11.93
CA LEU A 445 -16.85 -13.58 12.89
C LEU A 445 -18.20 -14.15 13.35
N ASN A 446 -18.93 -14.81 12.44
CA ASN A 446 -20.26 -15.38 12.70
C ASN A 446 -20.21 -16.85 13.13
N GLY A 447 -19.03 -17.43 13.35
CA GLY A 447 -18.89 -18.83 13.77
C GLY A 447 -19.37 -19.85 12.73
N VAL A 448 -19.44 -19.47 11.46
CA VAL A 448 -19.84 -20.34 10.35
C VAL A 448 -18.72 -21.35 10.08
N ASN A 449 -19.07 -22.61 9.86
CA ASN A 449 -18.09 -23.59 9.43
C ASN A 449 -17.58 -23.24 8.04
N LEU A 450 -16.29 -22.88 7.93
CA LEU A 450 -15.68 -22.41 6.68
C LEU A 450 -15.62 -23.50 5.60
N SER A 451 -15.76 -24.80 5.95
CA SER A 451 -15.87 -25.89 4.94
C SER A 451 -17.12 -25.77 4.07
N ARG A 452 -18.10 -24.97 4.48
CA ARG A 452 -19.28 -24.64 3.69
C ARG A 452 -18.96 -23.75 2.48
N PHE A 453 -17.85 -23.02 2.53
CA PHE A 453 -17.38 -22.19 1.43
C PHE A 453 -16.40 -22.97 0.56
N HIS A 454 -16.72 -23.12 -0.72
CA HIS A 454 -15.87 -23.80 -1.67
C HIS A 454 -15.28 -22.81 -2.68
N ARG A 455 -14.00 -22.48 -2.51
CA ARG A 455 -13.28 -21.59 -3.43
C ARG A 455 -12.99 -22.33 -4.73
N LEU A 456 -13.51 -21.82 -5.83
CA LEU A 456 -13.30 -22.40 -7.15
C LEU A 456 -11.99 -21.89 -7.77
N PRO A 457 -11.16 -22.80 -8.32
CA PRO A 457 -10.09 -22.43 -9.22
C PRO A 457 -10.62 -21.64 -10.43
N PRO A 458 -9.79 -20.81 -11.09
CA PRO A 458 -10.22 -19.99 -12.24
C PRO A 458 -10.72 -20.79 -13.45
N ASP A 459 -10.33 -22.06 -13.56
CA ASP A 459 -10.69 -22.99 -14.66
C ASP A 459 -11.97 -23.79 -14.39
N GLN A 460 -12.56 -23.68 -13.19
CA GLN A 460 -13.77 -24.40 -12.83
C GLN A 460 -14.99 -23.48 -12.80
N THR A 461 -16.14 -24.01 -13.26
CA THR A 461 -17.44 -23.35 -13.22
C THR A 461 -18.23 -23.74 -12.00
N VAL A 462 -19.10 -22.84 -11.54
CA VAL A 462 -20.10 -23.16 -10.52
C VAL A 462 -21.09 -24.18 -11.09
N PRO A 463 -21.39 -25.29 -10.39
CA PRO A 463 -22.36 -26.26 -10.84
C PRO A 463 -23.78 -25.67 -11.00
N LEU A 464 -24.56 -26.27 -11.88
CA LEU A 464 -25.97 -25.90 -12.08
C LEU A 464 -26.75 -26.04 -10.76
N GLY A 465 -27.54 -25.04 -10.42
CA GLY A 465 -28.25 -24.92 -9.14
C GLY A 465 -27.37 -24.43 -7.99
N GLY A 466 -26.05 -24.28 -8.20
CA GLY A 466 -25.13 -23.84 -7.15
C GLY A 466 -25.31 -22.37 -6.79
N LEU A 467 -25.33 -22.08 -5.47
CA LEU A 467 -25.27 -20.71 -4.95
C LEU A 467 -23.82 -20.22 -4.97
N THR A 468 -23.60 -19.04 -5.52
CA THR A 468 -22.27 -18.46 -5.61
C THR A 468 -22.20 -17.03 -5.09
N ILE A 469 -21.10 -16.71 -4.42
CA ILE A 469 -20.63 -15.34 -4.20
C ILE A 469 -19.50 -15.13 -5.23
N SER A 470 -19.71 -14.23 -6.18
CA SER A 470 -18.77 -13.95 -7.26
C SER A 470 -18.31 -12.52 -7.26
N THR A 471 -17.05 -12.28 -7.64
CA THR A 471 -16.53 -10.95 -7.98
C THR A 471 -16.35 -10.78 -9.50
N GLU A 472 -16.80 -11.73 -10.30
CA GLU A 472 -16.85 -11.62 -11.75
C GLU A 472 -18.00 -10.71 -12.20
N GLU A 473 -17.73 -9.83 -13.17
CA GLU A 473 -18.74 -8.86 -13.65
C GLU A 473 -19.93 -9.53 -14.34
N ASN A 474 -19.72 -10.72 -14.95
CA ASN A 474 -20.72 -11.41 -15.74
C ASN A 474 -20.94 -12.83 -15.23
N CYS A 475 -22.19 -13.18 -15.00
CA CYS A 475 -22.63 -14.56 -14.78
C CYS A 475 -23.80 -14.85 -15.73
N PRO A 476 -23.51 -15.16 -17.03
CA PRO A 476 -24.57 -15.50 -17.97
C PRO A 476 -25.27 -16.80 -17.52
N GLY A 477 -26.60 -16.79 -17.52
CA GLY A 477 -27.39 -17.92 -17.02
C GLY A 477 -27.54 -17.96 -15.49
N CYS A 478 -27.15 -16.92 -14.78
CA CYS A 478 -27.38 -16.77 -13.35
C CYS A 478 -28.64 -15.99 -13.04
N GLU A 479 -29.37 -16.47 -12.03
CA GLU A 479 -30.34 -15.67 -11.32
C GLU A 479 -29.62 -14.82 -10.25
N ILE A 480 -29.57 -13.51 -10.45
CA ILE A 480 -28.92 -12.57 -9.53
C ILE A 480 -29.86 -12.34 -8.35
N LEU A 481 -29.43 -12.68 -7.15
CA LEU A 481 -30.17 -12.45 -5.91
C LEU A 481 -29.83 -11.09 -5.30
N ALA A 482 -28.56 -10.69 -5.33
CA ALA A 482 -28.09 -9.41 -4.84
C ALA A 482 -26.78 -9.01 -5.51
N THR A 483 -26.55 -7.69 -5.62
CA THR A 483 -25.29 -7.12 -6.12
C THR A 483 -24.85 -5.96 -5.26
N VAL A 484 -23.62 -6.03 -4.79
CA VAL A 484 -22.87 -4.94 -4.12
C VAL A 484 -21.48 -4.96 -4.74
N LYS A 485 -21.21 -4.05 -5.67
CA LYS A 485 -19.91 -4.06 -6.38
C LYS A 485 -18.73 -4.10 -5.43
N PRO A 486 -17.74 -4.98 -5.64
CA PRO A 486 -17.61 -5.89 -6.79
C PRO A 486 -18.33 -7.24 -6.63
N TYR A 487 -19.10 -7.48 -5.58
CA TYR A 487 -19.68 -8.78 -5.22
C TYR A 487 -21.07 -8.98 -5.81
N THR A 488 -21.34 -10.21 -6.26
CA THR A 488 -22.66 -10.67 -6.72
C THR A 488 -23.01 -11.99 -6.01
N LEU A 489 -24.18 -12.06 -5.41
CA LEU A 489 -24.79 -13.31 -4.93
C LEU A 489 -25.76 -13.80 -5.99
N ALA A 490 -25.57 -15.03 -6.46
CA ALA A 490 -26.35 -15.58 -7.57
C ALA A 490 -26.53 -17.09 -7.46
N ILE A 491 -27.57 -17.62 -8.15
CA ILE A 491 -27.76 -19.06 -8.40
C ILE A 491 -27.56 -19.32 -9.87
N VAL A 492 -26.75 -20.32 -10.22
CA VAL A 492 -26.56 -20.75 -11.61
C VAL A 492 -27.78 -21.53 -12.08
N LYS A 493 -28.56 -20.96 -13.01
CA LYS A 493 -29.79 -21.60 -13.56
C LYS A 493 -29.57 -22.26 -14.91
N GLU A 494 -28.63 -21.78 -15.69
CA GLU A 494 -28.31 -22.32 -17.01
C GLU A 494 -26.80 -22.59 -17.10
N PRO A 495 -26.39 -23.65 -17.80
CA PRO A 495 -24.96 -23.83 -18.05
C PRO A 495 -24.43 -22.69 -18.92
N PRO A 496 -23.12 -22.37 -18.84
CA PRO A 496 -22.50 -21.38 -19.71
C PRO A 496 -22.80 -21.68 -21.17
N ARG A 497 -23.38 -20.72 -21.88
CA ARG A 497 -23.66 -20.91 -23.32
C ARG A 497 -22.36 -20.76 -24.09
N PRO A 498 -22.08 -21.68 -25.07
CA PRO A 498 -20.94 -21.51 -25.95
C PRO A 498 -21.04 -20.14 -26.64
N ARG A 499 -20.04 -19.29 -26.49
CA ARG A 499 -20.01 -18.01 -27.20
C ARG A 499 -19.75 -18.25 -28.67
N PRO A 500 -20.44 -17.54 -29.60
CA PRO A 500 -20.19 -17.69 -31.02
C PRO A 500 -18.81 -17.13 -31.39
N ALA A 501 -18.27 -17.62 -32.50
CA ALA A 501 -17.14 -16.98 -33.13
C ALA A 501 -17.54 -15.56 -33.57
N LEU A 502 -16.59 -14.62 -33.47
CA LEU A 502 -16.81 -13.27 -33.96
C LEU A 502 -17.10 -13.30 -35.47
N PRO A 503 -18.01 -12.45 -35.95
CA PRO A 503 -18.18 -12.26 -37.39
C PRO A 503 -16.90 -11.64 -38.00
N ALA A 504 -16.74 -11.70 -39.30
CA ALA A 504 -15.52 -11.29 -39.99
C ALA A 504 -15.10 -9.81 -39.69
N ASP A 505 -16.07 -8.92 -39.50
CA ASP A 505 -15.88 -7.53 -39.15
C ASP A 505 -15.63 -7.31 -37.64
N GLY A 506 -15.80 -8.35 -36.82
CA GLY A 506 -15.51 -8.35 -35.39
C GLY A 506 -14.02 -8.36 -35.03
N PHE A 507 -13.16 -8.75 -35.98
CA PHE A 507 -11.70 -8.84 -35.79
C PHE A 507 -10.99 -7.53 -36.11
N ARG A 508 -11.36 -6.42 -35.47
CA ARG A 508 -10.76 -5.10 -35.68
C ARG A 508 -10.32 -4.47 -34.36
N ALA A 509 -9.02 -4.36 -34.16
CA ALA A 509 -8.39 -3.85 -32.95
C ALA A 509 -7.47 -2.67 -33.22
N GLU A 510 -7.43 -1.71 -32.30
CA GLU A 510 -6.29 -0.82 -32.10
C GLU A 510 -5.49 -1.38 -30.93
N VAL A 511 -4.20 -1.67 -31.18
CA VAL A 511 -3.27 -2.18 -30.18
C VAL A 511 -2.09 -1.23 -30.06
N SER A 512 -1.67 -0.95 -28.86
CA SER A 512 -0.44 -0.18 -28.60
C SER A 512 0.25 -0.69 -27.34
N VAL A 513 1.56 -0.52 -27.25
CA VAL A 513 2.37 -0.92 -26.11
C VAL A 513 2.93 0.33 -25.45
N ALA A 514 2.66 0.49 -24.15
CA ALA A 514 3.31 1.51 -23.36
C ALA A 514 4.76 1.07 -23.09
N ASP A 515 5.74 1.93 -23.38
CA ASP A 515 7.15 1.69 -23.11
C ASP A 515 7.69 0.36 -23.69
N PRO A 516 7.74 0.20 -25.05
CA PRO A 516 8.19 -1.03 -25.67
C PRO A 516 9.66 -1.32 -25.34
N PRO A 517 10.02 -2.57 -24.97
CA PRO A 517 11.38 -2.94 -24.62
C PRO A 517 12.29 -2.96 -25.85
N ALA A 518 13.40 -2.25 -25.81
CA ALA A 518 14.44 -2.34 -26.84
C ALA A 518 15.36 -3.57 -26.66
N LEU A 519 15.44 -4.10 -25.45
CA LEU A 519 16.34 -5.21 -25.08
C LEU A 519 15.69 -6.12 -24.03
N ILE A 520 15.75 -7.45 -24.24
CA ILE A 520 15.36 -8.47 -23.26
C ILE A 520 16.49 -9.51 -23.17
N ARG A 521 16.76 -10.02 -21.97
CA ARG A 521 17.76 -11.10 -21.79
C ARG A 521 17.20 -12.42 -22.29
N ALA A 522 18.03 -13.22 -22.98
CA ALA A 522 17.65 -14.55 -23.48
C ALA A 522 17.08 -15.44 -22.37
N LYS A 523 16.01 -16.16 -22.67
CA LYS A 523 15.27 -17.02 -21.73
C LYS A 523 14.69 -16.30 -20.51
N LYS A 524 14.53 -14.98 -20.56
CA LYS A 524 13.90 -14.21 -19.48
C LYS A 524 12.55 -13.68 -19.90
N GLU A 525 11.67 -13.58 -18.92
CA GLU A 525 10.35 -13.00 -19.07
C GLU A 525 10.42 -11.47 -19.00
N ALA A 526 9.56 -10.81 -19.75
CA ALA A 526 9.27 -9.39 -19.64
C ALA A 526 7.74 -9.19 -19.62
N VAL A 527 7.28 -8.25 -18.82
CA VAL A 527 5.85 -7.89 -18.77
C VAL A 527 5.66 -6.57 -19.50
N LEU A 528 4.79 -6.59 -20.51
CA LEU A 528 4.41 -5.44 -21.32
C LEU A 528 3.03 -4.95 -20.89
N LEU A 529 2.84 -3.65 -20.79
CA LEU A 529 1.51 -3.09 -20.64
C LEU A 529 0.94 -2.79 -22.03
N VAL A 530 -0.02 -3.62 -22.46
CA VAL A 530 -0.64 -3.53 -23.77
C VAL A 530 -1.99 -2.83 -23.64
N ARG A 531 -2.18 -1.75 -24.39
CA ARG A 531 -3.47 -1.07 -24.54
C ARG A 531 -4.17 -1.63 -25.76
N VAL A 532 -5.39 -2.11 -25.55
CA VAL A 532 -6.25 -2.62 -26.60
C VAL A 532 -7.54 -1.83 -26.67
N LYS A 533 -8.06 -1.59 -27.85
CA LYS A 533 -9.33 -0.91 -28.08
C LYS A 533 -10.14 -1.68 -29.12
N ASN A 534 -11.39 -1.95 -28.81
CA ASN A 534 -12.33 -2.57 -29.71
C ASN A 534 -12.84 -1.51 -30.73
N VAL A 535 -12.35 -1.58 -31.96
CA VAL A 535 -12.80 -0.70 -33.05
C VAL A 535 -13.73 -1.44 -34.03
N SER A 536 -14.21 -2.64 -33.63
CA SER A 536 -15.24 -3.38 -34.37
C SER A 536 -16.65 -2.91 -34.01
N ALA A 537 -17.63 -3.41 -34.72
CA ALA A 537 -19.04 -3.12 -34.47
C ALA A 537 -19.68 -4.09 -33.44
N VAL A 538 -18.96 -5.09 -32.96
CA VAL A 538 -19.47 -6.14 -32.07
C VAL A 538 -18.73 -6.13 -30.73
N THR A 539 -19.38 -6.61 -29.67
CA THR A 539 -18.77 -6.79 -28.36
C THR A 539 -17.80 -7.95 -28.37
N TRP A 540 -16.56 -7.74 -27.90
CA TRP A 540 -15.59 -8.80 -27.72
C TRP A 540 -15.83 -9.51 -26.40
N PRO A 541 -15.91 -10.86 -26.43
CA PRO A 541 -16.11 -11.64 -25.22
C PRO A 541 -14.85 -11.70 -24.37
N ALA A 542 -14.98 -11.42 -23.08
CA ALA A 542 -13.93 -11.64 -22.09
C ALA A 542 -13.82 -13.11 -21.68
N ARG A 543 -12.83 -13.41 -20.86
CA ARG A 543 -12.68 -14.73 -20.25
C ARG A 543 -13.88 -15.04 -19.34
N GLU A 544 -14.42 -16.23 -19.49
CA GLU A 544 -15.36 -16.86 -18.55
C GLU A 544 -14.68 -17.96 -17.75
N ARG A 545 -15.23 -18.27 -16.58
CA ARG A 545 -14.81 -19.44 -15.82
C ARG A 545 -15.04 -20.74 -16.61
N GLY A 546 -14.16 -21.69 -16.42
CA GLY A 546 -14.28 -23.01 -17.06
C GLY A 546 -13.57 -23.14 -18.39
N GLY A 547 -12.75 -22.17 -18.77
CA GLY A 547 -11.95 -22.24 -19.99
C GLY A 547 -12.69 -21.64 -21.19
N GLY A 548 -12.26 -20.49 -21.62
CA GLY A 548 -12.94 -19.72 -22.66
C GLY A 548 -12.63 -20.22 -24.05
N VAL A 549 -13.49 -21.02 -24.60
CA VAL A 549 -13.59 -21.15 -26.06
C VAL A 549 -14.21 -19.84 -26.56
N HIS A 550 -13.60 -19.22 -27.57
CA HIS A 550 -14.06 -18.00 -28.22
C HIS A 550 -13.93 -16.68 -27.40
N GLN A 551 -13.26 -16.69 -26.24
CA GLN A 551 -12.86 -15.45 -25.57
C GLN A 551 -11.82 -14.70 -26.40
N VAL A 552 -11.75 -13.37 -26.20
CA VAL A 552 -10.72 -12.55 -26.82
C VAL A 552 -9.58 -12.30 -25.84
N SER A 553 -8.36 -12.51 -26.30
CA SER A 553 -7.12 -12.30 -25.54
C SER A 553 -6.15 -11.47 -26.38
N VAL A 554 -5.18 -10.82 -25.72
CA VAL A 554 -3.97 -10.34 -26.38
C VAL A 554 -2.88 -11.40 -26.25
N GLY A 555 -2.09 -11.57 -27.31
CA GLY A 555 -0.96 -12.48 -27.31
C GLY A 555 0.20 -11.93 -28.12
N ASN A 556 1.26 -12.73 -28.26
CA ASN A 556 2.43 -12.31 -29.04
C ASN A 556 3.05 -13.43 -29.85
N HIS A 557 3.79 -13.01 -30.86
CA HIS A 557 4.67 -13.80 -31.69
C HIS A 557 6.09 -13.24 -31.66
N TRP A 558 7.07 -14.10 -31.88
CA TRP A 558 8.43 -13.68 -32.17
C TRP A 558 8.78 -13.97 -33.62
N LEU A 559 9.22 -12.95 -34.32
CA LEU A 559 9.64 -13.03 -35.72
C LEU A 559 11.14 -12.72 -35.81
N ASP A 560 11.79 -13.27 -36.82
CA ASP A 560 13.13 -12.83 -37.18
C ASP A 560 13.10 -11.44 -37.85
N PRO A 561 14.25 -10.81 -38.13
CA PRO A 561 14.29 -9.49 -38.76
C PRO A 561 13.62 -9.43 -40.15
N ASP A 562 13.52 -10.55 -40.84
CA ASP A 562 12.88 -10.68 -42.14
C ASP A 562 11.36 -10.92 -42.05
N GLY A 563 10.83 -10.97 -40.83
CA GLY A 563 9.41 -11.15 -40.55
C GLY A 563 8.92 -12.60 -40.58
N LYS A 564 9.82 -13.57 -40.59
CA LYS A 564 9.47 -14.99 -40.52
C LYS A 564 9.22 -15.42 -39.07
N MET A 565 8.19 -16.20 -38.85
CA MET A 565 7.79 -16.71 -37.54
C MET A 565 8.88 -17.57 -36.90
N VAL A 566 9.31 -17.19 -35.69
CA VAL A 566 10.24 -17.94 -34.83
C VAL A 566 9.49 -18.65 -33.70
N ILE A 567 8.58 -17.92 -33.03
CA ILE A 567 7.68 -18.48 -32.01
C ILE A 567 6.27 -17.97 -32.30
N ASN A 568 5.37 -18.90 -32.61
CA ASN A 568 4.02 -18.55 -33.04
C ASN A 568 3.09 -18.13 -31.90
N ASP A 569 3.32 -18.63 -30.70
CA ASP A 569 2.44 -18.42 -29.55
C ASP A 569 3.28 -18.51 -28.29
N ASP A 570 3.46 -17.37 -27.61
CA ASP A 570 4.33 -17.28 -26.44
C ASP A 570 3.55 -16.82 -25.20
N GLY A 571 2.98 -15.62 -25.22
CA GLY A 571 2.24 -15.04 -24.11
C GLY A 571 0.75 -14.89 -24.36
N ARG A 572 -0.04 -14.88 -23.27
CA ARG A 572 -1.50 -14.66 -23.30
C ARG A 572 -1.94 -13.77 -22.15
N SER A 573 -2.81 -12.81 -22.47
CA SER A 573 -3.56 -12.06 -21.47
C SER A 573 -5.00 -11.88 -21.94
N ALA A 574 -5.95 -12.45 -21.20
CA ALA A 574 -7.36 -12.40 -21.55
C ALA A 574 -7.98 -11.06 -21.14
N LEU A 575 -9.00 -10.61 -21.88
CA LEU A 575 -9.83 -9.49 -21.44
C LEU A 575 -10.49 -9.81 -20.09
N LEU A 576 -10.49 -8.85 -19.21
CA LEU A 576 -11.06 -8.97 -17.85
C LEU A 576 -12.59 -8.77 -17.84
N ARG A 577 -13.11 -8.04 -18.82
CA ARG A 577 -14.55 -7.81 -19.06
C ARG A 577 -14.82 -7.75 -20.55
N ASP A 578 -16.09 -7.98 -20.92
CA ASP A 578 -16.51 -7.78 -22.30
C ASP A 578 -16.23 -6.35 -22.74
N LEU A 579 -15.63 -6.18 -23.93
CA LEU A 579 -15.36 -4.86 -24.51
C LEU A 579 -16.39 -4.55 -25.60
N LYS A 580 -17.25 -3.57 -25.33
CA LYS A 580 -18.17 -3.03 -26.32
C LYS A 580 -17.44 -2.26 -27.42
N PRO A 581 -18.06 -2.03 -28.57
CA PRO A 581 -17.54 -1.14 -29.61
C PRO A 581 -17.09 0.21 -29.04
N GLY A 582 -15.84 0.62 -29.36
CA GLY A 582 -15.22 1.85 -28.89
C GLY A 582 -14.55 1.77 -27.51
N GLU A 583 -14.80 0.74 -26.71
CA GLU A 583 -14.17 0.58 -25.39
C GLU A 583 -12.73 0.04 -25.51
N GLY A 584 -11.90 0.36 -24.52
CA GLY A 584 -10.53 -0.12 -24.40
C GLY A 584 -10.22 -0.72 -23.04
N SER A 585 -9.09 -1.43 -22.97
CA SER A 585 -8.54 -2.00 -21.73
C SER A 585 -7.02 -1.95 -21.77
N GLU A 586 -6.39 -1.91 -20.60
CA GLU A 586 -4.95 -2.13 -20.45
C GLU A 586 -4.73 -3.51 -19.84
N LEU A 587 -3.86 -4.31 -20.48
CA LEU A 587 -3.61 -5.70 -20.13
C LEU A 587 -2.11 -5.94 -19.95
N PRO A 588 -1.68 -6.58 -18.85
CA PRO A 588 -0.30 -7.02 -18.68
C PRO A 588 -0.07 -8.29 -19.52
N LEU A 589 0.82 -8.23 -20.50
CA LEU A 589 1.22 -9.38 -21.31
C LEU A 589 2.63 -9.83 -20.92
N THR A 590 2.77 -11.05 -20.44
CA THR A 590 4.07 -11.66 -20.19
C THR A 590 4.58 -12.28 -21.49
N VAL A 591 5.79 -11.90 -21.90
CA VAL A 591 6.47 -12.44 -23.08
C VAL A 591 7.78 -13.09 -22.65
N ASN A 592 8.14 -14.25 -23.27
CA ASN A 592 9.36 -14.97 -23.00
C ASN A 592 10.36 -14.76 -24.14
N ALA A 593 11.53 -14.22 -23.85
CA ALA A 593 12.53 -13.97 -24.88
C ALA A 593 13.06 -15.28 -25.48
N PRO A 594 13.27 -15.35 -26.80
CA PRO A 594 13.92 -16.48 -27.46
C PRO A 594 15.24 -16.89 -26.79
N ALA A 595 15.55 -18.18 -26.85
CA ALA A 595 16.75 -18.73 -26.23
C ALA A 595 18.03 -18.27 -26.93
N ALA A 596 17.98 -18.03 -28.23
CA ALA A 596 19.11 -17.58 -29.02
C ALA A 596 19.23 -16.05 -28.96
N PRO A 597 20.40 -15.48 -28.60
CA PRO A 597 20.65 -14.05 -28.74
C PRO A 597 20.53 -13.61 -30.21
N GLY A 598 20.01 -12.41 -30.43
CA GLY A 598 19.82 -11.86 -31.77
C GLY A 598 18.86 -10.69 -31.80
N ARG A 599 18.60 -10.19 -33.02
CA ARG A 599 17.56 -9.18 -33.27
C ARG A 599 16.28 -9.88 -33.68
N TYR A 600 15.18 -9.46 -33.08
CA TYR A 600 13.85 -10.02 -33.33
C TYR A 600 12.82 -8.91 -33.49
N LEU A 601 11.69 -9.25 -34.11
CA LEU A 601 10.48 -8.46 -34.06
C LEU A 601 9.48 -9.16 -33.11
N LEU A 602 9.11 -8.49 -32.02
CA LEU A 602 8.05 -8.93 -31.15
C LEU A 602 6.73 -8.38 -31.70
N GLU A 603 5.90 -9.25 -32.23
CA GLU A 603 4.59 -8.91 -32.76
C GLU A 603 3.52 -9.13 -31.70
N ILE A 604 2.76 -8.08 -31.40
CA ILE A 604 1.61 -8.14 -30.48
C ILE A 604 0.33 -8.16 -31.32
N ASP A 605 -0.50 -9.15 -31.08
CA ASP A 605 -1.76 -9.36 -31.80
C ASP A 605 -2.90 -9.74 -30.83
N MET A 606 -4.12 -9.52 -31.26
CA MET A 606 -5.30 -10.04 -30.57
C MET A 606 -5.64 -11.43 -31.10
N VAL A 607 -6.27 -12.25 -30.27
CA VAL A 607 -6.71 -13.59 -30.66
C VAL A 607 -8.09 -13.87 -30.10
N GLN A 608 -8.97 -14.45 -30.91
CA GLN A 608 -10.14 -15.14 -30.40
C GLN A 608 -9.79 -16.60 -30.22
N GLU A 609 -9.78 -17.06 -28.98
CA GLU A 609 -9.33 -18.42 -28.60
C GLU A 609 -10.15 -19.51 -29.33
N GLY A 610 -9.43 -20.45 -29.95
CA GLY A 610 -10.03 -21.52 -30.72
C GLY A 610 -10.60 -21.09 -32.09
N VAL A 611 -10.45 -19.82 -32.50
CA VAL A 611 -10.96 -19.32 -33.79
C VAL A 611 -9.83 -18.78 -34.67
N SER A 612 -9.25 -17.64 -34.33
CA SER A 612 -8.22 -16.98 -35.16
C SER A 612 -7.51 -15.86 -34.46
N TRP A 613 -6.29 -15.55 -34.88
CA TRP A 613 -5.60 -14.30 -34.63
C TRP A 613 -6.24 -13.18 -35.44
N PHE A 614 -6.28 -11.97 -34.87
CA PHE A 614 -6.88 -10.80 -35.50
C PHE A 614 -6.05 -10.35 -36.73
N GLY A 615 -4.73 -10.44 -36.65
CA GLY A 615 -3.85 -10.14 -37.78
C GLY A 615 -4.14 -11.01 -39.00
N LEU A 616 -4.48 -12.30 -38.82
CA LEU A 616 -4.90 -13.19 -39.88
C LEU A 616 -6.25 -12.81 -40.51
N LYS A 617 -7.04 -11.97 -39.82
CA LYS A 617 -8.34 -11.44 -40.31
C LYS A 617 -8.21 -9.99 -40.81
N GLY A 618 -6.96 -9.48 -40.95
CA GLY A 618 -6.69 -8.15 -41.49
C GLY A 618 -6.69 -7.01 -40.48
N SER A 619 -6.69 -7.29 -39.18
CA SER A 619 -6.43 -6.27 -38.16
C SER A 619 -4.96 -5.87 -38.16
N GLN A 620 -4.68 -4.63 -37.80
CA GLN A 620 -3.30 -4.18 -37.62
C GLN A 620 -2.69 -4.78 -36.36
N THR A 621 -1.46 -5.31 -36.46
CA THR A 621 -0.63 -5.77 -35.37
C THR A 621 0.43 -4.75 -35.01
N VAL A 622 1.01 -4.84 -33.81
CA VAL A 622 2.13 -3.98 -33.39
C VAL A 622 3.42 -4.80 -33.44
N ARG A 623 4.40 -4.33 -34.22
CA ARG A 623 5.71 -4.97 -34.33
C ARG A 623 6.78 -4.11 -33.68
N LEU A 624 7.44 -4.65 -32.68
CA LEU A 624 8.45 -3.99 -31.85
C LEU A 624 9.82 -4.61 -32.16
N PRO A 625 10.83 -3.84 -32.60
CA PRO A 625 12.19 -4.35 -32.73
C PRO A 625 12.79 -4.55 -31.34
N VAL A 626 13.22 -5.78 -31.02
CA VAL A 626 13.78 -6.17 -29.73
C VAL A 626 15.12 -6.87 -29.94
N GLU A 627 16.14 -6.44 -29.21
CA GLU A 627 17.40 -7.15 -29.11
C GLU A 627 17.36 -8.15 -27.95
N VAL A 628 17.67 -9.42 -28.23
CA VAL A 628 17.80 -10.47 -27.22
C VAL A 628 19.28 -10.72 -26.95
N ARG A 629 19.74 -10.56 -25.70
CA ARG A 629 21.13 -10.77 -25.27
C ARG A 629 21.29 -11.85 -24.20
#